data_7e0bd43b01a247054b13accbbfd979f9
#
_entry.id   7e0bd43b01a247054b13accbbfd979f9
#
_cell.length_a   1.000
_cell.length_b   1.000
_cell.length_c   1.000
_cell.angle_alpha   90.00
_cell.angle_beta   90.00
_cell.angle_gamma   90.00
#
_symmetry.space_group_name_H-M   'P 1'
#
loop_
_entity.id
_entity.type
_entity.pdbx_description
1 polymer ?
#
loop_
_entity_poly.entity_id
_entity_poly.type
_entity_poly.pdbx_seq_one_letter_code
_entity_poly.pdbx_strand_id
1 'polypeptide(L)'
;SLPSRLMREVTGGSVDARIPVQVTYSQPAVNKFVREVAAKVNVDPVDAAVNGGPDGLTVVKASDGHKLRDNLLENQLASLLDKGEGSRTIAVKTTVTKPEVTTKEVAEKYPTYLTLDRSTYTLRLWKNLELDREYTVAVGQVGLETPAGEYSIQDKQVDPVWTVPNSAWAGDIAGQVVPGGIPENPLKARWMGIFNGAGIHGTDDTGSLGSAASHGCVRMAIPDVIDLYDRVEVGTPIYIG
;
A
#
# COMPACT_ATOMS: atom_id res chain seq x y z
N SER A 1 27.87 -71.93 21.84
CA SER A 1 28.05 -73.13 22.73
C SER A 1 29.13 -72.85 23.76
N LEU A 2 28.97 -73.32 24.99
CA LEU A 2 29.91 -73.12 26.10
C LEU A 2 31.40 -73.39 25.76
N PRO A 3 31.78 -74.40 24.93
CA PRO A 3 33.18 -74.65 24.62
C PRO A 3 33.90 -73.56 23.82
N SER A 4 33.21 -72.88 22.94
CA SER A 4 33.79 -71.79 22.12
C SER A 4 34.01 -70.49 22.89
N ARG A 5 33.23 -70.24 23.96
CA ARG A 5 33.42 -69.10 24.85
C ARG A 5 34.65 -69.32 25.76
N LEU A 6 34.81 -70.53 26.35
CA LEU A 6 35.93 -70.82 27.20
C LEU A 6 37.29 -70.79 26.45
N MET A 7 37.33 -71.28 25.21
CA MET A 7 38.56 -71.26 24.38
C MET A 7 38.95 -69.79 24.02
N ARG A 8 38.01 -68.90 23.85
CA ARG A 8 38.32 -67.47 23.57
C ARG A 8 38.87 -66.71 24.80
N GLU A 9 38.37 -67.01 25.99
CA GLU A 9 38.89 -66.40 27.22
C GLU A 9 40.37 -66.90 27.52
N VAL A 10 40.71 -68.09 27.12
CA VAL A 10 42.05 -68.66 27.39
C VAL A 10 43.05 -68.28 26.28
N THR A 11 42.65 -68.08 25.05
CA THR A 11 43.53 -67.77 23.92
C THR A 11 43.65 -66.31 23.53
N GLY A 12 42.97 -65.41 24.22
CA GLY A 12 43.06 -63.97 23.96
C GLY A 12 42.54 -63.54 22.57
N GLY A 13 41.66 -64.36 21.96
CA GLY A 13 41.09 -64.05 20.63
C GLY A 13 40.18 -62.84 20.66
N SER A 14 40.37 -61.92 19.74
CA SER A 14 39.48 -60.78 19.56
C SER A 14 38.06 -61.20 19.08
N VAL A 15 37.03 -60.72 19.70
CA VAL A 15 35.65 -60.90 19.23
C VAL A 15 35.35 -59.76 18.24
N ASP A 16 35.32 -60.08 16.95
CA ASP A 16 34.87 -59.10 15.91
C ASP A 16 33.33 -59.00 15.92
N ALA A 17 32.81 -58.45 17.00
CA ALA A 17 31.39 -58.20 17.12
C ALA A 17 31.14 -56.68 16.86
N ARG A 18 30.59 -56.38 15.71
CA ARG A 18 30.05 -55.03 15.42
C ARG A 18 28.76 -54.86 16.19
N ILE A 19 28.79 -54.04 17.22
CA ILE A 19 27.61 -53.63 17.94
C ILE A 19 27.07 -52.38 17.23
N PRO A 20 25.89 -52.43 16.57
CA PRO A 20 25.32 -51.24 15.96
C PRO A 20 24.98 -50.21 17.07
N VAL A 21 25.46 -49.00 16.93
CA VAL A 21 25.11 -47.91 17.80
C VAL A 21 23.66 -47.53 17.48
N GLN A 22 22.76 -47.71 18.45
CA GLN A 22 21.40 -47.15 18.38
C GLN A 22 21.44 -45.74 18.94
N VAL A 23 21.19 -44.76 18.08
CA VAL A 23 21.03 -43.36 18.48
C VAL A 23 19.54 -43.13 18.69
N THR A 24 19.19 -42.64 19.88
CA THR A 24 17.85 -42.18 20.17
C THR A 24 17.88 -40.67 20.41
N TYR A 25 16.94 -39.96 19.84
CA TYR A 25 16.82 -38.49 20.03
C TYR A 25 15.38 -38.12 20.40
N SER A 26 15.22 -36.95 21.01
CA SER A 26 13.91 -36.42 21.42
C SER A 26 13.22 -35.69 20.27
N GLN A 27 12.16 -36.29 19.70
CA GLN A 27 11.36 -35.64 18.66
C GLN A 27 10.80 -34.27 19.11
N PRO A 28 10.31 -34.10 20.35
CA PRO A 28 9.91 -32.77 20.82
C PRO A 28 11.03 -31.73 20.78
N ALA A 29 12.30 -32.13 21.05
CA ALA A 29 13.45 -31.23 20.95
C ALA A 29 13.75 -30.83 19.51
N VAL A 30 13.64 -31.76 18.56
CA VAL A 30 13.78 -31.49 17.11
C VAL A 30 12.69 -30.51 16.67
N ASN A 31 11.44 -30.76 17.02
CA ASN A 31 10.31 -29.87 16.66
C ASN A 31 10.46 -28.47 17.29
N LYS A 32 10.98 -28.38 18.51
CA LYS A 32 11.29 -27.10 19.14
C LYS A 32 12.37 -26.34 18.38
N PHE A 33 13.45 -27.02 18.03
CA PHE A 33 14.54 -26.43 17.25
C PHE A 33 14.08 -25.95 15.88
N VAL A 34 13.27 -26.74 15.15
CA VAL A 34 12.71 -26.35 13.85
C VAL A 34 11.85 -25.09 13.98
N ARG A 35 11.01 -24.98 15.02
CA ARG A 35 10.22 -23.76 15.28
C ARG A 35 11.11 -22.55 15.59
N GLU A 36 12.19 -22.72 16.34
CA GLU A 36 13.14 -21.65 16.63
C GLU A 36 13.86 -21.16 15.37
N VAL A 37 14.20 -22.09 14.45
CA VAL A 37 14.75 -21.75 13.13
C VAL A 37 13.70 -21.05 12.29
N ALA A 38 12.47 -21.57 12.24
CA ALA A 38 11.36 -20.96 11.52
C ALA A 38 11.11 -19.50 11.96
N ALA A 39 11.11 -19.25 13.26
CA ALA A 39 10.93 -17.90 13.82
C ALA A 39 12.04 -16.90 13.40
N LYS A 40 13.22 -17.39 13.00
CA LYS A 40 14.33 -16.55 12.55
C LYS A 40 14.39 -16.39 11.04
N VAL A 41 13.79 -17.32 10.30
CA VAL A 41 13.94 -17.43 8.84
C VAL A 41 12.66 -16.99 8.12
N ASN A 42 11.49 -17.22 8.74
CA ASN A 42 10.22 -16.85 8.12
C ASN A 42 10.08 -15.34 8.04
N VAL A 43 9.69 -14.87 6.86
CA VAL A 43 9.32 -13.49 6.57
C VAL A 43 7.98 -13.55 5.87
N ASP A 44 7.00 -12.85 6.41
CA ASP A 44 5.69 -12.74 5.77
C ASP A 44 5.78 -11.86 4.51
N PRO A 45 5.02 -12.16 3.46
CA PRO A 45 4.91 -11.29 2.30
C PRO A 45 4.26 -9.96 2.71
N VAL A 46 4.62 -8.90 2.02
CA VAL A 46 3.99 -7.57 2.20
C VAL A 46 3.14 -7.29 0.96
N ASP A 47 1.86 -7.01 1.19
CA ASP A 47 0.96 -6.57 0.13
C ASP A 47 1.22 -5.12 -0.25
N ALA A 48 1.06 -4.81 -1.53
CA ALA A 48 1.08 -3.43 -1.97
C ALA A 48 -0.15 -2.67 -1.46
N ALA A 49 0.08 -1.42 -1.08
CA ALA A 49 -0.98 -0.50 -0.68
C ALA A 49 -0.68 0.92 -1.16
N VAL A 50 -1.72 1.72 -1.30
CA VAL A 50 -1.65 3.14 -1.62
C VAL A 50 -2.44 3.91 -0.57
N ASN A 51 -1.81 4.91 0.01
CA ASN A 51 -2.42 5.80 0.98
C ASN A 51 -2.18 7.25 0.57
N GLY A 52 -3.25 8.01 0.42
CA GLY A 52 -3.17 9.47 0.33
C GLY A 52 -2.77 10.07 1.68
N GLY A 53 -1.99 11.14 1.64
CA GLY A 53 -1.58 11.89 2.83
C GLY A 53 -1.35 13.37 2.51
N PRO A 54 -1.16 14.23 3.53
CA PRO A 54 -0.91 15.65 3.31
C PRO A 54 0.39 15.89 2.51
N ASP A 55 1.40 15.05 2.74
CA ASP A 55 2.68 15.12 2.00
C ASP A 55 2.61 14.50 0.59
N GLY A 56 1.46 13.92 0.22
CA GLY A 56 1.23 13.31 -1.08
C GLY A 56 0.82 11.85 -1.00
N LEU A 57 1.22 11.05 -1.99
CA LEU A 57 0.86 9.65 -2.13
C LEU A 57 1.97 8.75 -1.56
N THR A 58 1.64 7.93 -0.59
CA THR A 58 2.55 6.91 -0.05
C THR A 58 2.23 5.56 -0.68
N VAL A 59 3.23 4.96 -1.34
CA VAL A 59 3.11 3.65 -1.96
C VAL A 59 3.89 2.62 -1.15
N VAL A 60 3.20 1.66 -0.55
CA VAL A 60 3.81 0.46 0.02
C VAL A 60 4.01 -0.53 -1.13
N LYS A 61 5.27 -0.83 -1.46
CA LYS A 61 5.58 -1.81 -2.50
C LYS A 61 5.41 -3.22 -1.97
N ALA A 62 4.83 -4.09 -2.80
CA ALA A 62 4.77 -5.51 -2.50
C ALA A 62 6.16 -6.13 -2.39
N SER A 63 6.32 -7.06 -1.47
CA SER A 63 7.52 -7.88 -1.37
C SER A 63 7.20 -9.34 -1.07
N ASP A 64 8.00 -10.23 -1.64
CA ASP A 64 7.89 -11.66 -1.37
C ASP A 64 8.30 -11.98 0.07
N GLY A 65 7.59 -12.91 0.68
CA GLY A 65 7.97 -13.55 1.93
C GLY A 65 8.71 -14.86 1.71
N HIS A 66 9.18 -15.45 2.80
CA HIS A 66 9.85 -16.74 2.80
C HIS A 66 9.35 -17.59 3.97
N LYS A 67 9.07 -18.86 3.72
CA LYS A 67 8.65 -19.82 4.74
C LYS A 67 9.60 -21.00 4.78
N LEU A 68 10.06 -21.38 5.97
CA LEU A 68 10.91 -22.55 6.19
C LEU A 68 10.21 -23.81 5.64
N ARG A 69 10.98 -24.69 5.03
CA ARG A 69 10.52 -26.02 4.65
C ARG A 69 10.72 -26.95 5.85
N ASP A 70 9.83 -26.86 6.83
CA ASP A 70 9.93 -27.52 8.15
C ASP A 70 10.19 -29.02 8.00
N ASN A 71 9.37 -29.73 7.25
CA ASN A 71 9.51 -31.18 7.04
C ASN A 71 10.88 -31.57 6.43
N LEU A 72 11.42 -30.70 5.55
CA LEU A 72 12.73 -30.96 4.97
C LEU A 72 13.83 -30.81 6.01
N LEU A 73 13.77 -29.79 6.85
CA LEU A 73 14.73 -29.59 7.94
C LEU A 73 14.63 -30.70 8.98
N GLU A 74 13.40 -31.11 9.37
CA GLU A 74 13.19 -32.27 10.28
C GLU A 74 13.84 -33.55 9.74
N ASN A 75 13.59 -33.88 8.48
CA ASN A 75 14.15 -35.07 7.84
C ASN A 75 15.69 -35.02 7.76
N GLN A 76 16.26 -33.84 7.49
CA GLN A 76 17.70 -33.64 7.46
C GLN A 76 18.33 -33.80 8.86
N LEU A 77 17.67 -33.25 9.89
CA LEU A 77 18.09 -33.41 11.28
C LEU A 77 18.04 -34.86 11.74
N ALA A 78 16.93 -35.57 11.46
CA ALA A 78 16.78 -36.96 11.77
C ALA A 78 17.92 -37.81 11.13
N SER A 79 18.15 -37.60 9.82
CA SER A 79 19.22 -38.30 9.11
C SER A 79 20.64 -38.00 9.65
N LEU A 80 20.86 -36.77 10.11
CA LEU A 80 22.14 -36.36 10.70
C LEU A 80 22.33 -36.99 12.09
N LEU A 81 21.29 -37.03 12.89
CA LEU A 81 21.32 -37.64 14.23
C LEU A 81 21.50 -39.16 14.16
N ASP A 82 20.81 -39.83 13.24
CA ASP A 82 20.93 -41.30 13.04
C ASP A 82 22.34 -41.72 12.64
N LYS A 83 23.06 -40.92 11.85
CA LYS A 83 24.41 -41.23 11.39
C LYS A 83 25.46 -41.04 12.47
N GLY A 84 25.24 -40.20 13.46
CA GLY A 84 26.15 -39.95 14.59
C GLY A 84 27.47 -39.26 14.23
N GLU A 85 27.83 -39.22 12.95
CA GLU A 85 29.10 -38.72 12.40
C GLU A 85 28.85 -37.80 11.20
N GLY A 86 29.77 -36.84 10.94
CA GLY A 86 29.73 -35.95 9.78
C GLY A 86 29.55 -34.46 10.14
N SER A 87 29.34 -33.64 9.13
CA SER A 87 29.11 -32.20 9.30
C SER A 87 27.82 -31.93 10.07
N ARG A 88 27.90 -31.11 11.13
CA ARG A 88 26.73 -30.65 11.90
C ARG A 88 26.10 -29.38 11.33
N THR A 89 26.40 -29.06 10.07
CA THR A 89 25.85 -27.90 9.36
C THR A 89 24.79 -28.35 8.38
N ILE A 90 23.60 -27.79 8.46
CA ILE A 90 22.49 -28.01 7.54
C ILE A 90 22.15 -26.69 6.85
N ALA A 91 22.14 -26.69 5.51
CA ALA A 91 21.65 -25.56 4.75
C ALA A 91 20.12 -25.51 4.82
N VAL A 92 19.60 -24.48 5.43
CA VAL A 92 18.16 -24.25 5.57
C VAL A 92 17.57 -23.87 4.22
N LYS A 93 16.46 -24.50 3.84
CA LYS A 93 15.73 -24.19 2.61
C LYS A 93 14.37 -23.58 2.92
N THR A 94 14.01 -22.56 2.17
CA THR A 94 12.73 -21.87 2.27
C THR A 94 11.92 -22.06 0.99
N THR A 95 10.62 -21.77 1.09
CA THR A 95 9.72 -21.58 -0.04
C THR A 95 9.35 -20.11 -0.08
N VAL A 96 9.34 -19.52 -1.26
CA VAL A 96 8.86 -18.14 -1.45
C VAL A 96 7.34 -18.11 -1.29
N THR A 97 6.85 -17.17 -0.49
CA THR A 97 5.43 -16.82 -0.36
C THR A 97 5.18 -15.51 -1.09
N LYS A 98 4.14 -15.47 -1.91
CA LYS A 98 3.81 -14.29 -2.69
C LYS A 98 2.84 -13.40 -1.93
N PRO A 99 2.90 -12.07 -2.11
CA PRO A 99 1.87 -11.18 -1.63
C PRO A 99 0.54 -11.46 -2.34
N GLU A 100 -0.58 -11.18 -1.67
CA GLU A 100 -1.93 -11.29 -2.25
C GLU A 100 -2.19 -10.15 -3.24
N VAL A 101 -1.63 -8.95 -2.95
CA VAL A 101 -1.74 -7.75 -3.80
C VAL A 101 -0.36 -7.32 -4.26
N THR A 102 -0.13 -7.31 -5.54
CA THR A 102 1.15 -6.86 -6.14
C THR A 102 1.18 -5.35 -6.36
N THR A 103 2.35 -4.75 -6.44
CA THR A 103 2.51 -3.32 -6.78
C THR A 103 1.91 -2.99 -8.14
N LYS A 104 1.95 -3.94 -9.09
CA LYS A 104 1.36 -3.77 -10.41
C LYS A 104 -0.18 -3.69 -10.34
N GLU A 105 -0.82 -4.58 -9.59
CA GLU A 105 -2.28 -4.60 -9.42
C GLU A 105 -2.79 -3.32 -8.76
N VAL A 106 -2.05 -2.77 -7.77
CA VAL A 106 -2.40 -1.49 -7.16
C VAL A 106 -2.26 -0.34 -8.15
N ALA A 107 -1.22 -0.31 -8.98
CA ALA A 107 -1.05 0.70 -10.02
C ALA A 107 -2.16 0.61 -11.09
N GLU A 108 -2.57 -0.59 -11.48
CA GLU A 108 -3.69 -0.82 -12.41
C GLU A 108 -5.05 -0.41 -11.79
N LYS A 109 -5.24 -0.65 -10.50
CA LYS A 109 -6.45 -0.23 -9.77
C LYS A 109 -6.54 1.29 -9.61
N TYR A 110 -5.40 1.97 -9.43
CA TYR A 110 -5.32 3.42 -9.25
C TYR A 110 -4.42 4.07 -10.32
N PRO A 111 -4.84 4.03 -11.61
CA PRO A 111 -4.05 4.61 -12.70
C PRO A 111 -3.88 6.11 -12.56
N THR A 112 -4.83 6.75 -11.86
CA THR A 112 -4.82 8.17 -11.53
C THR A 112 -5.26 8.35 -10.09
N TYR A 113 -4.57 9.23 -9.36
CA TYR A 113 -4.89 9.62 -7.98
C TYR A 113 -4.64 11.11 -7.79
N LEU A 114 -5.41 11.75 -6.91
CA LEU A 114 -5.23 13.15 -6.54
C LEU A 114 -4.94 13.28 -5.05
N THR A 115 -4.02 14.17 -4.70
CA THR A 115 -3.83 14.58 -3.30
C THR A 115 -3.86 16.11 -3.20
N LEU A 116 -4.66 16.63 -2.29
CA LEU A 116 -4.72 18.05 -1.97
C LEU A 116 -4.18 18.30 -0.58
N ASP A 117 -3.10 19.06 -0.51
CA ASP A 117 -2.59 19.64 0.72
C ASP A 117 -3.15 21.06 0.87
N ARG A 118 -4.08 21.24 1.82
CA ARG A 118 -4.72 22.53 2.09
C ARG A 118 -3.78 23.52 2.77
N SER A 119 -2.74 23.02 3.45
CA SER A 119 -1.79 23.87 4.17
C SER A 119 -0.80 24.55 3.23
N THR A 120 -0.43 23.89 2.15
CA THR A 120 0.47 24.41 1.10
C THR A 120 -0.28 24.86 -0.15
N TYR A 121 -1.60 24.68 -0.19
CA TYR A 121 -2.44 25.04 -1.34
C TYR A 121 -2.02 24.33 -2.62
N THR A 122 -1.60 23.07 -2.49
CA THR A 122 -1.06 22.29 -3.60
C THR A 122 -1.92 21.07 -3.91
N LEU A 123 -2.43 21.01 -5.13
CA LEU A 123 -3.09 19.82 -5.68
C LEU A 123 -2.09 19.05 -6.54
N ARG A 124 -1.90 17.77 -6.23
CA ARG A 124 -0.99 16.87 -6.97
C ARG A 124 -1.77 15.83 -7.74
N LEU A 125 -1.38 15.63 -8.97
CA LEU A 125 -1.86 14.56 -9.86
C LEU A 125 -0.79 13.46 -9.91
N TRP A 126 -1.22 12.25 -9.63
CA TRP A 126 -0.40 11.05 -9.70
C TRP A 126 -0.87 10.16 -10.83
N LYS A 127 0.06 9.64 -11.64
CA LYS A 127 -0.19 8.68 -12.69
C LYS A 127 0.62 7.41 -12.41
N ASN A 128 -0.03 6.25 -12.43
CA ASN A 128 0.61 4.97 -12.11
C ASN A 128 1.45 5.02 -10.81
N LEU A 129 0.92 5.74 -9.79
CA LEU A 129 1.53 5.94 -8.48
C LEU A 129 2.80 6.83 -8.47
N GLU A 130 3.10 7.51 -9.57
CA GLU A 130 4.20 8.49 -9.68
C GLU A 130 3.64 9.90 -9.83
N LEU A 131 4.34 10.88 -9.25
CA LEU A 131 3.94 12.28 -9.36
C LEU A 131 4.07 12.75 -10.82
N ASP A 132 2.95 13.18 -11.42
CA ASP A 132 2.90 13.69 -12.78
C ASP A 132 2.87 15.22 -12.81
N ARG A 133 2.02 15.85 -11.96
CA ARG A 133 1.85 17.30 -11.94
C ARG A 133 1.54 17.84 -10.56
N GLU A 134 1.86 19.11 -10.37
CA GLU A 134 1.45 19.93 -9.23
C GLU A 134 0.77 21.21 -9.72
N TYR A 135 -0.31 21.60 -9.02
CA TYR A 135 -1.07 22.80 -9.32
C TYR A 135 -1.23 23.63 -8.05
N THR A 136 -1.00 24.93 -8.16
CA THR A 136 -1.33 25.88 -7.07
C THR A 136 -2.84 26.16 -7.10
N VAL A 137 -3.50 26.00 -5.97
CA VAL A 137 -4.96 26.15 -5.84
C VAL A 137 -5.34 27.14 -4.73
N ALA A 138 -6.60 27.56 -4.71
CA ALA A 138 -7.20 28.16 -3.53
C ALA A 138 -8.18 27.17 -2.90
N VAL A 139 -8.23 27.14 -1.57
CA VAL A 139 -9.12 26.29 -0.79
C VAL A 139 -10.11 27.09 0.03
N GLY A 140 -11.02 26.41 0.72
CA GLY A 140 -12.04 27.05 1.59
C GLY A 140 -11.39 27.85 2.71
N GLN A 141 -11.95 29.06 2.94
CA GLN A 141 -11.55 29.94 4.04
C GLN A 141 -12.03 29.39 5.40
N VAL A 142 -11.54 30.00 6.49
CA VAL A 142 -11.96 29.67 7.85
C VAL A 142 -13.48 29.78 8.01
N GLY A 143 -14.11 28.71 8.51
CA GLY A 143 -15.54 28.57 8.66
C GLY A 143 -16.28 28.06 7.41
N LEU A 144 -15.59 27.93 6.28
CA LEU A 144 -16.07 27.35 5.02
C LEU A 144 -15.00 26.46 4.38
N GLU A 145 -14.35 25.65 5.20
CA GLU A 145 -13.20 24.85 4.81
C GLU A 145 -13.54 23.84 3.70
N THR A 146 -12.61 23.62 2.80
CA THR A 146 -12.64 22.45 1.91
C THR A 146 -12.62 21.19 2.77
N PRO A 147 -13.59 20.25 2.64
CA PRO A 147 -13.72 19.11 3.54
C PRO A 147 -12.51 18.18 3.42
N ALA A 148 -11.89 17.83 4.56
CA ALA A 148 -10.82 16.86 4.62
C ALA A 148 -11.38 15.44 4.54
N GLY A 149 -10.60 14.53 3.98
CA GLY A 149 -10.94 13.10 3.88
C GLY A 149 -10.54 12.46 2.57
N GLU A 150 -11.01 11.25 2.38
CA GLU A 150 -10.87 10.50 1.14
C GLU A 150 -12.19 10.55 0.36
N TYR A 151 -12.11 10.95 -0.87
CA TYR A 151 -13.24 11.11 -1.77
C TYR A 151 -12.90 10.58 -3.16
N SER A 152 -13.80 10.78 -4.10
CA SER A 152 -13.58 10.58 -5.54
C SER A 152 -14.27 11.67 -6.36
N ILE A 153 -13.79 11.86 -7.58
CA ILE A 153 -14.50 12.71 -8.55
C ILE A 153 -15.86 12.08 -8.86
N GLN A 154 -16.95 12.78 -8.54
CA GLN A 154 -18.30 12.26 -8.65
C GLN A 154 -18.94 12.59 -10.00
N ASP A 155 -18.65 13.77 -10.52
CA ASP A 155 -19.15 14.26 -11.81
C ASP A 155 -18.15 15.21 -12.46
N LYS A 156 -18.29 15.41 -13.77
CA LYS A 156 -17.44 16.30 -14.58
C LYS A 156 -18.31 17.07 -15.55
N GLN A 157 -18.09 18.39 -15.64
CA GLN A 157 -18.85 19.25 -16.56
C GLN A 157 -17.93 20.26 -17.26
N VAL A 158 -18.23 20.50 -18.53
CA VAL A 158 -17.65 21.58 -19.33
C VAL A 158 -18.64 22.75 -19.30
N ASP A 159 -18.13 23.96 -19.07
CA ASP A 159 -18.95 25.18 -18.95
C ASP A 159 -20.16 24.94 -18.04
N PRO A 160 -19.94 24.58 -16.76
CA PRO A 160 -21.00 24.16 -15.85
C PRO A 160 -22.00 25.28 -15.59
N VAL A 161 -23.27 24.92 -15.51
CA VAL A 161 -24.29 25.81 -14.96
C VAL A 161 -24.07 25.94 -13.45
N TRP A 162 -24.03 27.13 -12.90
CA TRP A 162 -23.89 27.35 -11.47
C TRP A 162 -25.25 27.63 -10.82
N THR A 163 -25.72 26.72 -9.99
CA THR A 163 -26.84 26.99 -9.07
C THR A 163 -26.27 27.47 -7.76
N VAL A 164 -26.59 28.70 -7.39
CA VAL A 164 -26.09 29.33 -6.16
C VAL A 164 -26.64 28.56 -4.95
N PRO A 165 -25.77 28.06 -4.06
CA PRO A 165 -26.24 27.30 -2.90
C PRO A 165 -27.09 28.13 -1.95
N ASN A 166 -28.04 27.49 -1.25
CA ASN A 166 -28.78 28.10 -0.15
C ASN A 166 -27.90 28.18 1.11
N SER A 167 -26.88 29.02 1.06
CA SER A 167 -25.92 29.24 2.14
C SER A 167 -26.00 30.68 2.64
N ALA A 168 -25.69 30.90 3.91
CA ALA A 168 -25.75 32.25 4.50
C ALA A 168 -24.91 33.30 3.75
N TRP A 169 -23.77 32.86 3.17
CA TRP A 169 -22.90 33.75 2.37
C TRP A 169 -23.52 34.18 1.03
N ALA A 170 -24.49 33.45 0.50
CA ALA A 170 -25.09 33.71 -0.80
C ALA A 170 -26.10 34.89 -0.75
N GLY A 171 -26.65 35.22 0.44
CA GLY A 171 -27.59 36.32 0.59
C GLY A 171 -28.73 36.27 -0.43
N ASP A 172 -29.00 37.41 -1.08
CA ASP A 172 -30.12 37.58 -2.03
C ASP A 172 -29.96 36.84 -3.35
N ILE A 173 -28.77 36.29 -3.64
CA ILE A 173 -28.54 35.51 -4.85
C ILE A 173 -28.75 34.00 -4.64
N ALA A 174 -29.04 33.53 -3.42
CA ALA A 174 -29.29 32.14 -3.11
C ALA A 174 -30.36 31.54 -4.04
N GLY A 175 -30.11 30.37 -4.60
CA GLY A 175 -31.00 29.66 -5.52
C GLY A 175 -31.03 30.23 -6.96
N GLN A 176 -30.33 31.31 -7.25
CA GLN A 176 -30.20 31.79 -8.63
C GLN A 176 -29.42 30.80 -9.48
N VAL A 177 -29.73 30.77 -10.78
CA VAL A 177 -29.08 29.92 -11.78
C VAL A 177 -28.29 30.79 -12.74
N VAL A 178 -26.98 30.60 -12.79
CA VAL A 178 -26.08 31.32 -13.70
C VAL A 178 -25.66 30.38 -14.82
N PRO A 179 -25.93 30.69 -16.09
CA PRO A 179 -25.57 29.85 -17.22
C PRO A 179 -24.08 29.58 -17.31
N GLY A 180 -23.70 28.42 -17.86
CA GLY A 180 -22.30 28.10 -18.15
C GLY A 180 -21.73 28.92 -19.30
N GLY A 181 -20.41 29.06 -19.36
CA GLY A 181 -19.69 29.71 -20.47
C GLY A 181 -19.78 31.23 -20.53
N ILE A 182 -20.43 31.88 -19.53
CA ILE A 182 -20.50 33.35 -19.44
C ILE A 182 -19.50 33.91 -18.41
N PRO A 183 -19.02 35.15 -18.57
CA PRO A 183 -18.04 35.77 -17.65
C PRO A 183 -18.48 35.83 -16.20
N GLU A 184 -19.76 35.97 -15.93
CA GLU A 184 -20.36 36.09 -14.60
C GLU A 184 -20.38 34.75 -13.82
N ASN A 185 -20.25 33.63 -14.52
CA ASN A 185 -20.25 32.32 -13.87
C ASN A 185 -18.90 32.07 -13.16
N PRO A 186 -18.86 31.94 -11.82
CA PRO A 186 -17.62 31.81 -11.07
C PRO A 186 -16.94 30.43 -11.23
N LEU A 187 -17.65 29.42 -11.75
CA LEU A 187 -17.06 28.06 -11.95
C LEU A 187 -16.21 27.99 -13.22
N LYS A 188 -16.37 28.96 -14.12
CA LYS A 188 -15.61 29.06 -15.37
C LYS A 188 -15.70 27.80 -16.23
N ALA A 189 -14.57 27.39 -16.81
CA ALA A 189 -14.53 26.44 -17.92
C ALA A 189 -14.82 24.97 -17.55
N ARG A 190 -14.55 24.55 -16.31
CA ARG A 190 -14.64 23.14 -15.88
C ARG A 190 -15.12 23.04 -14.45
N TRP A 191 -15.83 21.93 -14.19
CA TRP A 191 -16.24 21.49 -12.87
C TRP A 191 -15.92 20.00 -12.70
N MET A 192 -15.42 19.64 -11.53
CA MET A 192 -15.25 18.27 -11.07
C MET A 192 -15.77 18.19 -9.64
N GLY A 193 -16.94 17.59 -9.46
CA GLY A 193 -17.61 17.44 -8.17
C GLY A 193 -16.88 16.44 -7.27
N ILE A 194 -16.77 16.74 -5.98
CA ILE A 194 -16.09 15.87 -4.99
C ILE A 194 -17.08 15.41 -3.92
N PHE A 195 -17.71 16.32 -3.19
CA PHE A 195 -18.54 15.98 -2.04
C PHE A 195 -19.48 17.12 -1.67
N ASN A 196 -20.80 16.83 -1.51
CA ASN A 196 -21.81 17.78 -1.00
C ASN A 196 -21.75 19.18 -1.63
N GLY A 197 -21.61 19.26 -2.94
CA GLY A 197 -21.51 20.53 -3.65
C GLY A 197 -20.14 21.20 -3.61
N ALA A 198 -19.16 20.64 -2.91
CA ALA A 198 -17.76 21.03 -3.06
C ALA A 198 -17.16 20.33 -4.28
N GLY A 199 -16.33 21.05 -5.04
CA GLY A 199 -15.67 20.54 -6.23
C GLY A 199 -14.46 21.37 -6.61
N ILE A 200 -13.79 20.94 -7.67
CA ILE A 200 -12.67 21.64 -8.30
C ILE A 200 -13.20 22.39 -9.51
N HIS A 201 -12.88 23.69 -9.64
CA HIS A 201 -13.32 24.51 -10.75
C HIS A 201 -12.33 25.61 -11.14
N GLY A 202 -12.51 26.21 -12.28
CA GLY A 202 -11.70 27.32 -12.74
C GLY A 202 -11.97 28.62 -11.99
N THR A 203 -11.02 29.55 -11.99
CA THR A 203 -11.20 30.93 -11.53
C THR A 203 -10.43 31.91 -12.39
N ASP A 204 -10.98 33.11 -12.60
CA ASP A 204 -10.28 34.27 -13.14
C ASP A 204 -9.63 35.12 -12.05
N ASP A 205 -10.02 34.92 -10.78
CA ASP A 205 -9.36 35.50 -9.61
C ASP A 205 -8.05 34.72 -9.28
N THR A 206 -7.04 34.86 -10.15
CA THR A 206 -5.76 34.20 -9.96
C THR A 206 -4.97 34.71 -8.76
N GLY A 207 -5.32 35.92 -8.25
CA GLY A 207 -4.76 36.48 -7.02
C GLY A 207 -5.15 35.69 -5.76
N SER A 208 -6.22 34.91 -5.80
CA SER A 208 -6.65 34.06 -4.69
C SER A 208 -5.88 32.73 -4.60
N LEU A 209 -5.17 32.32 -5.66
CA LEU A 209 -4.41 31.08 -5.67
C LEU A 209 -3.26 31.12 -4.66
N GLY A 210 -3.01 30.00 -4.00
CA GLY A 210 -2.05 29.93 -2.89
C GLY A 210 -2.62 30.43 -1.56
N SER A 211 -3.95 30.51 -1.42
CA SER A 211 -4.59 31.00 -0.20
C SER A 211 -5.90 30.27 0.14
N ALA A 212 -6.41 30.49 1.36
CA ALA A 212 -7.72 30.05 1.81
C ALA A 212 -8.74 31.16 1.53
N ALA A 213 -9.30 31.20 0.31
CA ALA A 213 -10.16 32.30 -0.17
C ALA A 213 -11.51 31.86 -0.74
N SER A 214 -11.80 30.55 -0.82
CA SER A 214 -13.07 30.08 -1.36
C SER A 214 -14.13 29.83 -0.28
N HIS A 215 -15.33 29.45 -0.71
CA HIS A 215 -16.43 29.03 0.17
C HIS A 215 -16.53 27.48 0.24
N GLY A 216 -15.39 26.79 0.20
CA GLY A 216 -15.31 25.32 0.32
C GLY A 216 -14.87 24.58 -0.95
N CYS A 217 -15.01 25.18 -2.13
CA CYS A 217 -14.50 24.61 -3.38
C CYS A 217 -12.98 24.79 -3.53
N VAL A 218 -12.38 24.02 -4.42
CA VAL A 218 -10.98 24.15 -4.83
C VAL A 218 -10.93 24.96 -6.13
N ARG A 219 -10.30 26.14 -6.09
CA ARG A 219 -10.16 27.01 -7.27
C ARG A 219 -8.81 26.76 -7.94
N MET A 220 -8.82 26.68 -9.26
CA MET A 220 -7.62 26.54 -10.10
C MET A 220 -7.58 27.63 -11.18
N ALA A 221 -6.40 27.98 -11.66
CA ALA A 221 -6.31 28.78 -12.89
C ALA A 221 -7.03 28.06 -14.04
N ILE A 222 -7.67 28.84 -14.94
CA ILE A 222 -8.47 28.24 -16.04
C ILE A 222 -7.66 27.24 -16.90
N PRO A 223 -6.41 27.54 -17.30
CA PRO A 223 -5.60 26.55 -18.04
C PRO A 223 -5.34 25.26 -17.24
N ASP A 224 -5.09 25.38 -15.94
CA ASP A 224 -4.76 24.27 -15.05
C ASP A 224 -5.98 23.36 -14.82
N VAL A 225 -7.16 23.94 -14.63
CA VAL A 225 -8.39 23.13 -14.44
C VAL A 225 -8.76 22.40 -15.74
N ILE A 226 -8.48 22.98 -16.90
CA ILE A 226 -8.68 22.31 -18.20
C ILE A 226 -7.70 21.15 -18.34
N ASP A 227 -6.40 21.36 -18.06
CA ASP A 227 -5.39 20.30 -18.09
C ASP A 227 -5.73 19.16 -17.12
N LEU A 228 -6.11 19.47 -15.87
CA LEU A 228 -6.52 18.48 -14.89
C LEU A 228 -7.77 17.70 -15.33
N TYR A 229 -8.78 18.43 -15.84
CA TYR A 229 -10.04 17.84 -16.31
C TYR A 229 -9.82 16.77 -17.36
N ASP A 230 -8.92 17.01 -18.31
CA ASP A 230 -8.62 16.07 -19.40
C ASP A 230 -7.81 14.84 -18.95
N ARG A 231 -7.27 14.87 -17.72
CA ARG A 231 -6.41 13.83 -17.16
C ARG A 231 -7.07 12.94 -16.11
N VAL A 232 -8.21 13.34 -15.56
CA VAL A 232 -8.94 12.60 -14.54
C VAL A 232 -10.27 12.10 -15.06
N GLU A 233 -10.76 11.01 -14.49
CA GLU A 233 -12.07 10.45 -14.81
C GLU A 233 -13.00 10.48 -13.58
N VAL A 234 -14.31 10.30 -13.82
CA VAL A 234 -15.25 10.05 -12.73
C VAL A 234 -14.82 8.77 -12.01
N GLY A 235 -14.78 8.81 -10.69
CA GLY A 235 -14.25 7.74 -9.86
C GLY A 235 -12.77 7.89 -9.50
N THR A 236 -12.02 8.85 -10.11
CA THR A 236 -10.64 9.14 -9.69
C THR A 236 -10.61 9.49 -8.21
N PRO A 237 -9.85 8.75 -7.37
CA PRO A 237 -9.74 9.03 -5.95
C PRO A 237 -9.01 10.35 -5.69
N ILE A 238 -9.42 11.02 -4.62
CA ILE A 238 -8.77 12.24 -4.12
C ILE A 238 -8.69 12.19 -2.59
N TYR A 239 -7.48 12.38 -2.06
CA TYR A 239 -7.24 12.66 -0.64
C TYR A 239 -7.14 14.16 -0.43
N ILE A 240 -7.79 14.69 0.61
CA ILE A 240 -7.74 16.10 1.02
C ILE A 240 -7.29 16.16 2.48
N GLY A 241 -6.12 16.77 2.73
CA GLY A 241 -5.52 16.90 4.06
C GLY A 241 -5.21 18.32 4.50
#